data_3747152f82fd40c9d5669238c3440241
#
_entry.id   3747152f82fd40c9d5669238c3440241
#
_cell.length_a   1.000
_cell.length_b   1.000
_cell.length_c   1.000
_cell.angle_alpha   90.00
_cell.angle_beta   90.00
_cell.angle_gamma   90.00
#
_symmetry.space_group_name_H-M   'P 1'
#
loop_
_entity.id
_entity.type
_entity.pdbx_description
1 polymer ?
#
loop_
_entity_poly.entity_id
_entity_poly.type
_entity_poly.pdbx_seq_one_letter_code
_entity_poly.pdbx_strand_id
1 'polypeptide(L)'
;MKKVLIGIDFSKEKFDVAIIVKSTSTQEHALFDNKVSGYRKMIKWINSVVEDVPCSSWLFCGETTGGYSRMMSDWLYAQGYDVWIENALVIKRTFPLKRLKNDTVDAFMIAEYALRFEDRVQLYEPLSQALTELREIFLYRHHLVRHRCSFEVRRIEKRFTQQKSANKNVISQSARHIITEINKEIAKCDEKIKEYIESDDQLSSIFAIVTSMPGVGTINAVSLMVYTNNFTKFAYNPRKIACYYGIAPFGRDSGTSVHTDPRVGFIANKMLKSLLTQAALASVRTCPQIAKYYQRLIERGKKPIVALNNVKNKMIAIITAMVRTGCMYQPDNICLATQSVIVK
;
A
#
# COMPACT_ATOMS: atom_id res chain seq x y z
N MET A 1 -1.49 7.68 27.93
CA MET A 1 -2.58 6.73 27.61
C MET A 1 -3.81 7.49 27.20
N LYS A 2 -4.44 7.10 26.10
CA LYS A 2 -5.70 7.73 25.65
C LYS A 2 -6.85 7.33 26.55
N LYS A 3 -7.75 8.28 26.84
CA LYS A 3 -8.91 8.05 27.72
C LYS A 3 -10.18 7.69 26.95
N VAL A 4 -10.28 8.18 25.71
CA VAL A 4 -11.43 7.97 24.82
C VAL A 4 -10.97 7.33 23.53
N LEU A 5 -11.51 6.16 23.20
CA LEU A 5 -11.25 5.40 21.98
C LEU A 5 -12.48 5.52 21.09
N ILE A 6 -12.29 6.00 19.87
CA ILE A 6 -13.37 6.28 18.92
C ILE A 6 -13.11 5.37 17.72
N GLY A 7 -13.97 4.35 17.54
CA GLY A 7 -13.93 3.44 16.40
C GLY A 7 -14.82 3.96 15.27
N ILE A 8 -14.31 3.95 14.05
CA ILE A 8 -15.03 4.43 12.87
C ILE A 8 -15.04 3.34 11.81
N ASP A 9 -16.26 2.92 11.43
CA ASP A 9 -16.50 2.09 10.25
C ASP A 9 -16.93 2.98 9.07
N PHE A 10 -16.09 3.02 8.02
CA PHE A 10 -16.27 3.92 6.89
C PHE A 10 -17.07 3.28 5.76
N SER A 11 -18.11 3.97 5.31
CA SER A 11 -18.77 3.68 4.05
C SER A 11 -18.79 4.88 3.10
N LYS A 12 -19.31 4.71 1.90
CA LYS A 12 -19.28 5.74 0.87
C LYS A 12 -20.03 7.02 1.27
N GLU A 13 -21.24 6.88 1.79
CA GLU A 13 -22.15 7.99 2.06
C GLU A 13 -22.26 8.32 3.54
N LYS A 14 -22.05 7.33 4.39
CA LYS A 14 -22.19 7.43 5.83
C LYS A 14 -21.01 6.76 6.53
N PHE A 15 -20.91 6.93 7.83
CA PHE A 15 -19.99 6.19 8.67
C PHE A 15 -20.58 6.00 10.06
N ASP A 16 -20.28 4.85 10.64
CA ASP A 16 -20.66 4.48 12.00
C ASP A 16 -19.55 4.82 12.97
N VAL A 17 -19.91 5.38 14.12
CA VAL A 17 -18.97 5.78 15.17
C VAL A 17 -19.36 5.13 16.47
N ALA A 18 -18.40 4.45 17.10
CA ALA A 18 -18.53 3.91 18.45
C ALA A 18 -17.52 4.56 19.38
N ILE A 19 -17.93 4.91 20.58
CA ILE A 19 -17.07 5.49 21.62
C ILE A 19 -16.95 4.50 22.77
N ILE A 20 -15.73 4.38 23.29
CA ILE A 20 -15.42 3.69 24.54
C ILE A 20 -14.65 4.66 25.45
N VAL A 21 -15.25 5.01 26.58
CA VAL A 21 -14.62 5.85 27.62
C VAL A 21 -14.08 4.95 28.71
N LYS A 22 -12.76 4.95 28.91
CA LYS A 22 -12.08 4.04 29.86
C LYS A 22 -12.51 4.23 31.32
N SER A 23 -12.77 5.48 31.72
CA SER A 23 -13.05 5.82 33.12
C SER A 23 -14.44 5.40 33.57
N THR A 24 -15.43 5.51 32.67
CA THR A 24 -16.85 5.28 32.96
C THR A 24 -17.38 3.99 32.36
N SER A 25 -16.59 3.32 31.54
CA SER A 25 -17.02 2.18 30.69
C SER A 25 -18.23 2.53 29.80
N THR A 26 -18.46 3.81 29.56
CA THR A 26 -19.54 4.29 28.68
C THR A 26 -19.28 3.81 27.25
N GLN A 27 -20.32 3.28 26.63
CA GLN A 27 -20.31 2.81 25.24
C GLN A 27 -21.48 3.44 24.51
N GLU A 28 -21.18 4.25 23.49
CA GLU A 28 -22.18 4.96 22.71
C GLU A 28 -21.91 4.78 21.21
N HIS A 29 -22.97 4.86 20.42
CA HIS A 29 -22.91 4.72 18.96
C HIS A 29 -23.76 5.78 18.28
N ALA A 30 -23.28 6.30 17.14
CA ALA A 30 -24.05 7.18 16.27
C ALA A 30 -23.62 7.04 14.81
N LEU A 31 -24.53 7.43 13.91
CA LEU A 31 -24.35 7.39 12.45
C LEU A 31 -24.29 8.82 11.88
N PHE A 32 -23.32 9.08 10.99
CA PHE A 32 -23.13 10.40 10.38
C PHE A 32 -22.91 10.29 8.87
N ASP A 33 -23.16 11.40 8.15
CA ASP A 33 -22.85 11.50 6.72
C ASP A 33 -21.33 11.63 6.48
N ASN A 34 -20.79 10.93 5.50
CA ASN A 34 -19.37 11.00 5.16
C ASN A 34 -19.02 12.25 4.35
N LYS A 35 -19.14 13.41 5.01
CA LYS A 35 -18.82 14.76 4.53
C LYS A 35 -18.43 15.67 5.68
N VAL A 36 -17.78 16.78 5.40
CA VAL A 36 -17.25 17.71 6.42
C VAL A 36 -18.33 18.16 7.43
N SER A 37 -19.58 18.39 6.99
CA SER A 37 -20.66 18.73 7.93
C SER A 37 -21.01 17.60 8.89
N GLY A 38 -20.90 16.33 8.43
CA GLY A 38 -21.08 15.15 9.28
C GLY A 38 -19.91 14.98 10.27
N TYR A 39 -18.68 15.27 9.86
CA TYR A 39 -17.50 15.24 10.77
C TYR A 39 -17.66 16.25 11.91
N ARG A 40 -18.13 17.46 11.60
CA ARG A 40 -18.41 18.48 12.63
C ARG A 40 -19.53 18.06 13.59
N LYS A 41 -20.58 17.39 13.07
CA LYS A 41 -21.65 16.83 13.92
C LYS A 41 -21.14 15.72 14.82
N MET A 42 -20.28 14.83 14.30
CA MET A 42 -19.60 13.79 15.07
C MET A 42 -18.82 14.38 16.23
N ILE A 43 -17.97 15.38 15.99
CA ILE A 43 -17.19 16.03 17.06
C ILE A 43 -18.10 16.66 18.12
N LYS A 44 -19.20 17.33 17.72
CA LYS A 44 -20.18 17.88 18.67
C LYS A 44 -20.82 16.79 19.50
N TRP A 45 -21.20 15.68 18.89
CA TRP A 45 -21.79 14.54 19.58
C TRP A 45 -20.78 13.88 20.53
N ILE A 46 -19.52 13.68 20.13
CA ILE A 46 -18.46 13.16 21.01
C ILE A 46 -18.35 14.06 22.24
N ASN A 47 -18.26 15.37 22.08
CA ASN A 47 -18.18 16.32 23.21
C ASN A 47 -19.41 16.24 24.15
N SER A 48 -20.60 15.90 23.66
CA SER A 48 -21.78 15.73 24.53
C SER A 48 -21.81 14.39 25.28
N VAL A 49 -21.07 13.38 24.78
CA VAL A 49 -20.96 12.05 25.44
C VAL A 49 -19.80 12.00 26.43
N VAL A 50 -18.73 12.73 26.11
CA VAL A 50 -17.48 12.68 26.87
C VAL A 50 -17.30 14.02 27.60
N GLU A 51 -17.91 14.11 28.79
CA GLU A 51 -17.76 15.29 29.65
C GLU A 51 -16.36 15.37 30.24
N ASP A 52 -15.76 16.58 30.25
CA ASP A 52 -14.50 16.93 30.93
C ASP A 52 -13.23 16.15 30.51
N VAL A 53 -13.21 15.49 29.32
CA VAL A 53 -11.99 14.83 28.82
C VAL A 53 -11.40 15.63 27.66
N PRO A 54 -10.16 16.15 27.79
CA PRO A 54 -9.55 16.97 26.75
C PRO A 54 -9.35 16.17 25.45
N CYS A 55 -9.55 16.82 24.31
CA CYS A 55 -9.40 16.23 22.96
C CYS A 55 -8.03 15.56 22.73
N SER A 56 -6.97 16.03 23.41
CA SER A 56 -5.64 15.41 23.37
C SER A 56 -5.60 13.97 23.93
N SER A 57 -6.62 13.59 24.70
CA SER A 57 -6.79 12.24 25.24
C SER A 57 -7.68 11.34 24.36
N TRP A 58 -8.12 11.81 23.19
CA TRP A 58 -8.91 11.03 22.25
C TRP A 58 -8.02 10.33 21.22
N LEU A 59 -8.46 9.16 20.78
CA LEU A 59 -7.86 8.42 19.69
C LEU A 59 -8.95 7.96 18.75
N PHE A 60 -8.92 8.45 17.52
CA PHE A 60 -9.75 7.98 16.44
C PHE A 60 -9.09 6.78 15.78
N CYS A 61 -9.79 5.67 15.69
CA CYS A 61 -9.32 4.47 15.02
C CYS A 61 -10.30 4.08 13.92
N GLY A 62 -9.79 3.73 12.74
CA GLY A 62 -10.61 3.30 11.63
C GLY A 62 -9.92 2.23 10.78
N GLU A 63 -10.70 1.50 9.98
CA GLU A 63 -10.13 0.56 9.03
C GLU A 63 -9.81 1.22 7.67
N THR A 64 -8.79 0.72 6.98
CA THR A 64 -8.43 1.20 5.64
C THR A 64 -9.49 0.80 4.62
N THR A 65 -10.32 1.74 4.17
CA THR A 65 -11.35 1.57 3.13
C THR A 65 -11.06 2.35 1.84
N GLY A 66 -9.77 2.63 1.56
CA GLY A 66 -9.35 3.36 0.37
C GLY A 66 -9.66 4.86 0.45
N GLY A 67 -10.40 5.39 -0.54
CA GLY A 67 -10.69 6.83 -0.61
C GLY A 67 -11.65 7.33 0.47
N TYR A 68 -12.54 6.48 0.97
CA TYR A 68 -13.59 6.88 1.92
C TYR A 68 -13.04 7.24 3.31
N SER A 69 -12.04 6.52 3.78
CA SER A 69 -11.40 6.80 5.05
C SER A 69 -10.47 8.02 4.99
N ARG A 70 -9.85 8.29 3.83
CA ARG A 70 -8.81 9.29 3.69
C ARG A 70 -9.31 10.70 3.94
N MET A 71 -10.44 11.10 3.34
CA MET A 71 -10.97 12.47 3.47
C MET A 71 -11.23 12.84 4.93
N MET A 72 -11.79 11.91 5.72
CA MET A 72 -12.01 12.14 7.16
C MET A 72 -10.69 12.14 7.93
N SER A 73 -9.78 11.21 7.62
CA SER A 73 -8.48 11.13 8.31
C SER A 73 -7.65 12.39 8.10
N ASP A 74 -7.62 12.92 6.86
CA ASP A 74 -6.96 14.19 6.54
C ASP A 74 -7.61 15.36 7.30
N TRP A 75 -8.95 15.39 7.37
CA TRP A 75 -9.69 16.42 8.09
C TRP A 75 -9.43 16.35 9.61
N LEU A 76 -9.51 15.17 10.22
CA LEU A 76 -9.23 14.98 11.66
C LEU A 76 -7.78 15.38 12.00
N TYR A 77 -6.82 14.96 11.17
CA TYR A 77 -5.43 15.34 11.34
C TYR A 77 -5.24 16.87 11.27
N ALA A 78 -5.86 17.53 10.31
CA ALA A 78 -5.81 18.99 10.18
C ALA A 78 -6.47 19.73 11.37
N GLN A 79 -7.37 19.09 12.13
CA GLN A 79 -7.93 19.62 13.37
C GLN A 79 -7.07 19.28 14.62
N GLY A 80 -5.94 18.59 14.45
CA GLY A 80 -5.02 18.21 15.55
C GLY A 80 -5.43 16.99 16.35
N TYR A 81 -6.35 16.15 15.84
CA TYR A 81 -6.73 14.90 16.48
C TYR A 81 -5.75 13.77 16.16
N ASP A 82 -5.55 12.87 17.12
CA ASP A 82 -4.81 11.64 16.92
C ASP A 82 -5.67 10.61 16.18
N VAL A 83 -5.19 10.19 15.02
CA VAL A 83 -5.88 9.25 14.12
C VAL A 83 -5.01 8.02 13.90
N TRP A 84 -5.59 6.84 13.97
CA TRP A 84 -4.95 5.56 13.65
C TRP A 84 -5.76 4.81 12.61
N ILE A 85 -5.20 4.63 11.43
CA ILE A 85 -5.83 3.87 10.33
C ILE A 85 -5.13 2.51 10.20
N GLU A 86 -5.85 1.45 10.56
CA GLU A 86 -5.34 0.09 10.56
C GLU A 86 -5.86 -0.72 9.36
N ASN A 87 -5.15 -1.78 9.02
CA ASN A 87 -5.58 -2.71 8.00
C ASN A 87 -6.80 -3.52 8.48
N ALA A 88 -7.89 -3.51 7.70
CA ALA A 88 -9.13 -4.25 7.98
C ALA A 88 -8.89 -5.74 8.35
N LEU A 89 -7.93 -6.41 7.68
CA LEU A 89 -7.59 -7.80 7.98
C LEU A 89 -6.91 -7.99 9.34
N VAL A 90 -6.15 -6.99 9.81
CA VAL A 90 -5.52 -7.03 11.13
C VAL A 90 -6.60 -6.95 12.20
N ILE A 91 -7.50 -5.97 12.09
CA ILE A 91 -8.64 -5.82 13.02
C ILE A 91 -9.48 -7.10 13.05
N LYS A 92 -9.93 -7.57 11.88
CA LYS A 92 -10.80 -8.77 11.77
C LYS A 92 -10.18 -10.05 12.33
N ARG A 93 -8.87 -10.23 12.22
CA ARG A 93 -8.17 -11.42 12.74
C ARG A 93 -7.95 -11.39 14.25
N THR A 94 -8.11 -10.25 14.87
CA THR A 94 -7.91 -10.08 16.31
C THR A 94 -9.13 -10.55 17.11
N PHE A 95 -10.31 -10.57 16.48
CA PHE A 95 -11.55 -10.96 17.11
C PHE A 95 -12.02 -12.34 16.66
N PRO A 96 -12.73 -13.10 17.51
CA PRO A 96 -13.33 -14.36 17.11
C PRO A 96 -14.36 -14.11 16.00
N LEU A 97 -14.59 -15.13 15.15
CA LEU A 97 -15.56 -15.10 14.06
C LEU A 97 -16.96 -14.82 14.61
N LYS A 98 -17.49 -13.63 14.36
CA LYS A 98 -18.89 -13.27 14.66
C LYS A 98 -19.76 -13.60 13.45
N ARG A 99 -20.88 -14.28 13.69
CA ARG A 99 -21.87 -14.62 12.64
C ARG A 99 -22.75 -13.44 12.22
N LEU A 100 -22.92 -12.46 13.10
CA LEU A 100 -23.72 -11.25 12.85
C LEU A 100 -22.78 -10.16 12.29
N LYS A 101 -23.08 -9.70 11.08
CA LYS A 101 -22.45 -8.54 10.46
C LYS A 101 -23.42 -7.36 10.59
N ASN A 102 -23.03 -6.35 11.37
CA ASN A 102 -23.75 -5.10 11.54
C ASN A 102 -22.69 -3.99 11.69
N ASP A 103 -22.86 -2.90 10.96
CA ASP A 103 -21.90 -1.78 10.91
C ASP A 103 -21.67 -1.15 12.31
N THR A 104 -22.71 -1.13 13.16
CA THR A 104 -22.59 -0.75 14.58
C THR A 104 -21.61 -1.65 15.34
N VAL A 105 -21.70 -2.96 15.14
CA VAL A 105 -20.81 -3.94 15.79
C VAL A 105 -19.38 -3.78 15.25
N ASP A 106 -19.22 -3.48 13.97
CA ASP A 106 -17.91 -3.28 13.35
C ASP A 106 -17.25 -2.00 13.91
N ALA A 107 -17.98 -0.90 14.11
CA ALA A 107 -17.47 0.31 14.76
C ALA A 107 -17.00 0.06 16.21
N PHE A 108 -17.78 -0.71 17.00
CA PHE A 108 -17.36 -1.11 18.36
C PHE A 108 -16.14 -2.02 18.35
N MET A 109 -16.04 -2.96 17.39
CA MET A 109 -14.84 -3.79 17.25
C MET A 109 -13.59 -2.97 16.96
N ILE A 110 -13.71 -1.91 16.16
CA ILE A 110 -12.60 -1.01 15.85
C ILE A 110 -12.20 -0.22 17.11
N ALA A 111 -13.16 0.29 17.89
CA ALA A 111 -12.90 0.97 19.16
C ALA A 111 -12.23 0.05 20.19
N GLU A 112 -12.73 -1.19 20.30
CA GLU A 112 -12.16 -2.23 21.17
C GLU A 112 -10.76 -2.66 20.73
N TYR A 113 -10.49 -2.71 19.42
CA TYR A 113 -9.16 -2.94 18.88
C TYR A 113 -8.20 -1.84 19.33
N ALA A 114 -8.59 -0.58 19.20
CA ALA A 114 -7.78 0.55 19.65
C ALA A 114 -7.52 0.52 21.16
N LEU A 115 -8.50 0.07 21.96
CA LEU A 115 -8.36 -0.10 23.41
C LEU A 115 -7.34 -1.19 23.76
N ARG A 116 -7.39 -2.33 23.10
CA ARG A 116 -6.54 -3.51 23.39
C ARG A 116 -5.10 -3.36 22.93
N PHE A 117 -4.87 -2.60 21.85
CA PHE A 117 -3.58 -2.47 21.16
C PHE A 117 -3.05 -1.05 21.12
N GLU A 118 -3.33 -0.26 22.16
CA GLU A 118 -2.85 1.12 22.28
C GLU A 118 -1.31 1.21 22.22
N ASP A 119 -0.61 0.16 22.64
CA ASP A 119 0.85 0.01 22.55
C ASP A 119 1.37 -0.08 21.09
N ARG A 120 0.50 -0.34 20.12
CA ARG A 120 0.83 -0.50 18.70
C ARG A 120 0.36 0.64 17.82
N VAL A 121 -0.16 1.71 18.41
CA VAL A 121 -0.68 2.87 17.68
C VAL A 121 0.38 3.43 16.73
N GLN A 122 0.00 3.56 15.47
CA GLN A 122 0.74 4.29 14.46
C GLN A 122 -0.14 5.44 13.99
N LEU A 123 0.22 6.65 14.43
CA LEU A 123 -0.55 7.83 14.07
C LEU A 123 -0.52 8.07 12.55
N TYR A 124 -1.67 8.47 12.05
CA TYR A 124 -1.86 8.80 10.64
C TYR A 124 -1.10 10.09 10.31
N GLU A 125 -0.35 10.03 9.23
CA GLU A 125 0.28 11.18 8.61
C GLU A 125 -0.26 11.31 7.17
N PRO A 126 -0.85 12.44 6.79
CA PRO A 126 -1.32 12.66 5.43
C PRO A 126 -0.13 12.67 4.46
N LEU A 127 -0.39 12.30 3.22
CA LEU A 127 0.57 12.52 2.14
C LEU A 127 0.70 14.02 1.87
N SER A 128 1.89 14.47 1.47
CA SER A 128 2.06 15.82 0.94
C SER A 128 1.14 16.04 -0.27
N GLN A 129 0.81 17.30 -0.57
CA GLN A 129 -0.02 17.63 -1.71
C GLN A 129 0.58 17.06 -3.02
N ALA A 130 1.87 17.29 -3.25
CA ALA A 130 2.58 16.79 -4.43
C ALA A 130 2.55 15.26 -4.53
N LEU A 131 2.75 14.55 -3.42
CA LEU A 131 2.69 13.08 -3.40
C LEU A 131 1.26 12.56 -3.57
N THR A 132 0.27 13.33 -3.15
CA THR A 132 -1.15 13.03 -3.37
C THR A 132 -1.51 13.11 -4.85
N GLU A 133 -1.15 14.20 -5.52
CA GLU A 133 -1.37 14.40 -6.95
C GLU A 133 -0.61 13.36 -7.78
N LEU A 134 0.63 13.09 -7.43
CA LEU A 134 1.42 12.02 -8.05
C LEU A 134 0.75 10.65 -7.89
N ARG A 135 0.15 10.37 -6.74
CA ARG A 135 -0.59 9.11 -6.49
C ARG A 135 -1.83 9.01 -7.35
N GLU A 136 -2.59 10.06 -7.51
CA GLU A 136 -3.82 10.07 -8.30
C GLU A 136 -3.54 9.79 -9.77
N ILE A 137 -2.58 10.50 -10.37
CA ILE A 137 -2.20 10.27 -11.77
C ILE A 137 -1.59 8.88 -11.99
N PHE A 138 -0.78 8.38 -11.04
CA PHE A 138 -0.22 7.03 -11.08
C PHE A 138 -1.32 5.94 -11.06
N LEU A 139 -2.33 6.08 -10.21
CA LEU A 139 -3.46 5.14 -10.13
C LEU A 139 -4.31 5.17 -11.38
N TYR A 140 -4.58 6.38 -11.91
CA TYR A 140 -5.34 6.54 -13.16
C TYR A 140 -4.58 5.91 -14.34
N ARG A 141 -3.29 6.18 -14.47
CA ARG A 141 -2.43 5.51 -15.46
C ARG A 141 -2.49 3.98 -15.35
N HIS A 142 -2.41 3.45 -14.13
CA HIS A 142 -2.49 2.00 -13.92
C HIS A 142 -3.86 1.44 -14.35
N HIS A 143 -4.93 2.16 -14.10
CA HIS A 143 -6.28 1.82 -14.57
C HIS A 143 -6.33 1.75 -16.11
N LEU A 144 -5.81 2.75 -16.81
CA LEU A 144 -5.71 2.77 -18.27
C LEU A 144 -4.91 1.56 -18.81
N VAL A 145 -3.77 1.24 -18.21
CA VAL A 145 -2.96 0.06 -18.59
C VAL A 145 -3.76 -1.23 -18.45
N ARG A 146 -4.54 -1.40 -17.38
CA ARG A 146 -5.40 -2.59 -17.20
C ARG A 146 -6.46 -2.70 -18.30
N HIS A 147 -7.13 -1.60 -18.65
CA HIS A 147 -8.11 -1.59 -19.74
C HIS A 147 -7.46 -1.90 -21.09
N ARG A 148 -6.32 -1.31 -21.40
CA ARG A 148 -5.54 -1.64 -22.59
C ARG A 148 -5.27 -3.14 -22.69
N CYS A 149 -4.75 -3.75 -21.63
CA CYS A 149 -4.48 -5.18 -21.58
C CYS A 149 -5.76 -6.02 -21.82
N SER A 150 -6.90 -5.62 -21.29
CA SER A 150 -8.18 -6.30 -21.51
C SER A 150 -8.58 -6.29 -22.98
N PHE A 151 -8.43 -5.16 -23.68
CA PHE A 151 -8.69 -5.08 -25.12
C PHE A 151 -7.69 -5.88 -25.96
N GLU A 152 -6.40 -5.90 -25.56
CA GLU A 152 -5.38 -6.69 -26.23
C GLU A 152 -5.62 -8.20 -26.11
N VAL A 153 -5.98 -8.70 -24.93
CA VAL A 153 -6.32 -10.12 -24.72
C VAL A 153 -7.46 -10.53 -25.63
N ARG A 154 -8.55 -9.76 -25.66
CA ARG A 154 -9.68 -10.04 -26.56
C ARG A 154 -9.27 -10.06 -28.03
N ARG A 155 -8.35 -9.19 -28.45
CA ARG A 155 -7.81 -9.14 -29.81
C ARG A 155 -7.02 -10.41 -30.15
N ILE A 156 -6.27 -10.96 -29.19
CA ILE A 156 -5.46 -12.18 -29.35
C ILE A 156 -6.34 -13.42 -29.35
N GLU A 157 -7.27 -13.55 -28.40
CA GLU A 157 -8.18 -14.69 -28.29
C GLU A 157 -8.97 -14.93 -29.58
N LYS A 158 -9.37 -13.87 -30.29
CA LYS A 158 -10.05 -13.98 -31.59
C LYS A 158 -9.21 -14.56 -32.70
N ARG A 159 -7.88 -14.60 -32.59
CA ARG A 159 -7.01 -15.28 -33.56
C ARG A 159 -7.16 -16.80 -33.49
N PHE A 160 -7.57 -17.32 -32.33
CA PHE A 160 -7.72 -18.76 -32.08
C PHE A 160 -9.15 -19.28 -32.31
N THR A 161 -10.14 -18.40 -32.47
CA THR A 161 -11.50 -18.81 -32.84
C THR A 161 -11.58 -19.06 -34.36
N GLN A 162 -11.78 -20.30 -34.72
CA GLN A 162 -11.89 -20.74 -36.16
C GLN A 162 -13.16 -20.26 -36.84
N GLN A 163 -14.13 -19.70 -36.15
CA GLN A 163 -15.37 -19.22 -36.73
C GLN A 163 -15.16 -17.98 -37.60
N LYS A 164 -15.55 -18.10 -38.89
CA LYS A 164 -15.70 -16.96 -39.79
C LYS A 164 -16.90 -16.11 -39.37
N SER A 165 -16.65 -15.13 -38.48
CA SER A 165 -17.68 -14.17 -38.07
C SER A 165 -17.53 -12.88 -38.88
N ALA A 166 -18.60 -12.39 -39.48
CA ALA A 166 -18.67 -11.09 -40.17
C ALA A 166 -18.22 -9.93 -39.28
N ASN A 167 -18.46 -10.03 -37.94
CA ASN A 167 -18.12 -9.01 -36.96
C ASN A 167 -16.64 -9.01 -36.56
N LYS A 168 -15.82 -9.98 -37.01
CA LYS A 168 -14.41 -10.10 -36.61
C LYS A 168 -13.59 -8.86 -36.97
N ASN A 169 -13.80 -8.30 -38.16
CA ASN A 169 -13.08 -7.12 -38.63
C ASN A 169 -13.50 -5.86 -37.84
N VAL A 170 -14.80 -5.67 -37.67
CA VAL A 170 -15.36 -4.51 -36.91
C VAL A 170 -14.84 -4.48 -35.50
N ILE A 171 -14.89 -5.61 -34.78
CA ILE A 171 -14.41 -5.68 -33.38
C ILE A 171 -12.88 -5.49 -33.31
N SER A 172 -12.12 -6.04 -34.28
CA SER A 172 -10.66 -5.86 -34.29
C SER A 172 -10.25 -4.42 -34.59
N GLN A 173 -10.94 -3.74 -35.51
CA GLN A 173 -10.71 -2.32 -35.80
C GLN A 173 -11.09 -1.43 -34.63
N SER A 174 -12.26 -1.64 -34.02
CA SER A 174 -12.70 -0.92 -32.84
C SER A 174 -11.72 -1.10 -31.67
N ALA A 175 -11.28 -2.34 -31.39
CA ALA A 175 -10.31 -2.60 -30.33
C ALA A 175 -8.96 -1.89 -30.59
N ARG A 176 -8.48 -1.86 -31.85
CA ARG A 176 -7.24 -1.12 -32.19
C ARG A 176 -7.40 0.37 -31.96
N HIS A 177 -8.52 0.95 -32.38
CA HIS A 177 -8.79 2.37 -32.17
C HIS A 177 -8.79 2.71 -30.67
N ILE A 178 -9.53 1.96 -29.85
CA ILE A 178 -9.58 2.14 -28.39
C ILE A 178 -8.18 2.02 -27.79
N ILE A 179 -7.39 1.00 -28.15
CA ILE A 179 -6.03 0.81 -27.67
C ILE A 179 -5.15 2.01 -28.02
N THR A 180 -5.29 2.56 -29.24
CA THR A 180 -4.52 3.73 -29.67
C THR A 180 -4.85 4.96 -28.80
N GLU A 181 -6.13 5.23 -28.53
CA GLU A 181 -6.53 6.35 -27.67
C GLU A 181 -6.08 6.15 -26.22
N ILE A 182 -6.22 4.93 -25.68
CA ILE A 182 -5.70 4.62 -24.34
C ILE A 182 -4.18 4.87 -24.26
N ASN A 183 -3.42 4.50 -25.30
CA ASN A 183 -1.97 4.74 -25.31
C ASN A 183 -1.63 6.24 -25.30
N LYS A 184 -2.40 7.08 -25.99
CA LYS A 184 -2.24 8.55 -25.94
C LYS A 184 -2.47 9.08 -24.53
N GLU A 185 -3.53 8.61 -23.87
CA GLU A 185 -3.83 9.03 -22.50
C GLU A 185 -2.77 8.52 -21.48
N ILE A 186 -2.23 7.30 -21.68
CA ILE A 186 -1.11 6.80 -20.87
C ILE A 186 0.12 7.72 -21.05
N ALA A 187 0.44 8.13 -22.27
CA ALA A 187 1.55 9.05 -22.53
C ALA A 187 1.38 10.39 -21.82
N LYS A 188 0.17 10.98 -21.85
CA LYS A 188 -0.14 12.20 -21.07
C LYS A 188 0.06 12.00 -19.56
N CYS A 189 -0.36 10.85 -19.03
CA CYS A 189 -0.11 10.51 -17.62
C CYS A 189 1.39 10.40 -17.32
N ASP A 190 2.18 9.83 -18.23
CA ASP A 190 3.63 9.71 -18.06
C ASP A 190 4.34 11.05 -18.07
N GLU A 191 3.89 12.00 -18.92
CA GLU A 191 4.37 13.38 -18.93
C GLU A 191 4.00 14.10 -17.62
N LYS A 192 2.75 13.96 -17.18
CA LYS A 192 2.28 14.59 -15.95
C LYS A 192 2.99 14.06 -14.70
N ILE A 193 3.32 12.77 -14.67
CA ILE A 193 4.13 12.16 -13.60
C ILE A 193 5.51 12.83 -13.55
N LYS A 194 6.15 13.11 -14.69
CA LYS A 194 7.45 13.80 -14.73
C LYS A 194 7.33 15.22 -14.21
N GLU A 195 6.32 15.97 -14.67
CA GLU A 195 6.07 17.35 -14.19
C GLU A 195 5.92 17.41 -12.67
N TYR A 196 5.12 16.51 -12.06
CA TYR A 196 4.96 16.47 -10.60
C TYR A 196 6.26 16.12 -9.86
N ILE A 197 7.09 15.24 -10.42
CA ILE A 197 8.38 14.90 -9.83
C ILE A 197 9.34 16.09 -9.92
N GLU A 198 9.37 16.79 -11.06
CA GLU A 198 10.28 17.91 -11.31
C GLU A 198 9.86 19.18 -10.56
N SER A 199 8.57 19.33 -10.23
CA SER A 199 8.04 20.49 -9.50
C SER A 199 8.29 20.48 -7.99
N ASP A 200 8.78 19.37 -7.43
CA ASP A 200 9.03 19.21 -6.00
C ASP A 200 10.44 18.64 -5.77
N ASP A 201 11.30 19.43 -5.13
CA ASP A 201 12.71 19.10 -4.91
C ASP A 201 12.90 17.80 -4.10
N GLN A 202 12.02 17.53 -3.13
CA GLN A 202 12.09 16.33 -2.33
C GLN A 202 11.70 15.09 -3.17
N LEU A 203 10.63 15.20 -3.97
CA LEU A 203 10.22 14.12 -4.86
C LEU A 203 11.30 13.85 -5.91
N SER A 204 11.87 14.90 -6.51
CA SER A 204 12.94 14.82 -7.51
C SER A 204 14.18 14.12 -6.95
N SER A 205 14.62 14.52 -5.76
CA SER A 205 15.77 13.91 -5.07
C SER A 205 15.55 12.42 -4.80
N ILE A 206 14.43 12.05 -4.18
CA ILE A 206 14.12 10.65 -3.87
C ILE A 206 13.95 9.83 -5.15
N PHE A 207 13.30 10.39 -6.17
CA PHE A 207 13.13 9.74 -7.47
C PHE A 207 14.48 9.44 -8.13
N ALA A 208 15.41 10.41 -8.15
CA ALA A 208 16.75 10.23 -8.69
C ALA A 208 17.52 9.10 -7.96
N ILE A 209 17.45 9.08 -6.62
CA ILE A 209 18.05 8.02 -5.81
C ILE A 209 17.44 6.65 -6.17
N VAL A 210 16.14 6.52 -6.19
CA VAL A 210 15.45 5.23 -6.43
C VAL A 210 15.69 4.72 -7.84
N THR A 211 15.65 5.60 -8.86
CA THR A 211 15.88 5.23 -10.26
C THR A 211 17.35 4.96 -10.60
N SER A 212 18.28 5.39 -9.76
CA SER A 212 19.71 5.03 -9.93
C SER A 212 19.96 3.53 -9.74
N MET A 213 19.05 2.79 -9.06
CA MET A 213 19.13 1.34 -8.95
C MET A 213 18.83 0.69 -10.32
N PRO A 214 19.78 -0.07 -10.91
CA PRO A 214 19.58 -0.70 -12.21
C PRO A 214 18.34 -1.59 -12.25
N GLY A 215 17.52 -1.42 -13.28
CA GLY A 215 16.25 -2.13 -13.48
C GLY A 215 15.03 -1.47 -12.82
N VAL A 216 15.21 -0.39 -12.08
CA VAL A 216 14.11 0.39 -11.50
C VAL A 216 13.79 1.56 -12.44
N GLY A 217 12.70 1.44 -13.19
CA GLY A 217 12.18 2.52 -14.04
C GLY A 217 11.22 3.44 -13.30
N THR A 218 10.79 4.52 -13.98
CA THR A 218 9.90 5.57 -13.47
C THR A 218 8.70 5.03 -12.70
N ILE A 219 7.94 4.12 -13.27
CA ILE A 219 6.70 3.60 -12.68
C ILE A 219 6.98 2.78 -11.40
N ASN A 220 8.10 2.05 -11.34
CA ASN A 220 8.51 1.35 -10.14
C ASN A 220 8.94 2.32 -9.04
N ALA A 221 9.71 3.35 -9.37
CA ALA A 221 10.13 4.39 -8.43
C ALA A 221 8.90 5.13 -7.85
N VAL A 222 8.02 5.63 -8.71
CA VAL A 222 6.77 6.28 -8.28
C VAL A 222 5.92 5.37 -7.40
N SER A 223 5.80 4.08 -7.73
CA SER A 223 5.06 3.13 -6.89
C SER A 223 5.66 3.01 -5.48
N LEU A 224 6.99 2.97 -5.36
CA LEU A 224 7.67 2.95 -4.07
C LEU A 224 7.41 4.24 -3.29
N MET A 225 7.62 5.40 -3.90
CA MET A 225 7.43 6.71 -3.26
C MET A 225 6.00 6.87 -2.73
N VAL A 226 5.00 6.65 -3.58
CA VAL A 226 3.58 6.85 -3.28
C VAL A 226 3.06 5.91 -2.19
N TYR A 227 3.39 4.62 -2.26
CA TYR A 227 2.84 3.64 -1.32
C TYR A 227 3.59 3.54 0.00
N THR A 228 4.79 4.07 0.06
CA THR A 228 5.59 4.11 1.30
C THR A 228 5.66 5.49 1.93
N ASN A 229 4.96 6.50 1.37
CA ASN A 229 5.09 7.90 1.76
C ASN A 229 6.58 8.31 1.78
N ASN A 230 7.26 8.20 0.66
CA ASN A 230 8.69 8.44 0.56
C ASN A 230 9.51 7.65 1.61
N PHE A 231 9.11 6.38 1.87
CA PHE A 231 9.70 5.43 2.83
C PHE A 231 9.45 5.75 4.32
N THR A 232 8.87 6.90 4.66
CA THR A 232 8.60 7.32 6.05
C THR A 232 7.55 6.44 6.72
N LYS A 233 6.48 6.05 6.01
CA LYS A 233 5.39 5.20 6.50
C LYS A 233 5.86 3.93 7.21
N PHE A 234 6.99 3.40 6.80
CA PHE A 234 7.58 2.19 7.37
C PHE A 234 8.87 2.46 8.15
N ALA A 235 9.14 3.74 8.49
CA ALA A 235 10.34 4.17 9.19
C ALA A 235 11.63 3.61 8.55
N TYR A 236 11.69 3.62 7.22
CA TYR A 236 12.80 3.07 6.43
C TYR A 236 13.12 1.60 6.75
N ASN A 237 12.15 0.83 7.17
CA ASN A 237 12.33 -0.59 7.47
C ASN A 237 12.02 -1.47 6.24
N PRO A 238 13.05 -2.08 5.59
CA PRO A 238 12.86 -2.85 4.37
C PRO A 238 12.02 -4.12 4.58
N ARG A 239 12.01 -4.71 5.80
CA ARG A 239 11.16 -5.89 6.11
C ARG A 239 9.68 -5.52 6.13
N LYS A 240 9.31 -4.37 6.73
CA LYS A 240 7.93 -3.87 6.72
C LYS A 240 7.47 -3.58 5.28
N ILE A 241 8.33 -2.95 4.45
CA ILE A 241 8.05 -2.70 3.04
C ILE A 241 7.88 -4.03 2.28
N ALA A 242 8.76 -5.01 2.48
CA ALA A 242 8.67 -6.32 1.86
C ALA A 242 7.39 -7.07 2.25
N CYS A 243 6.95 -6.97 3.52
CA CYS A 243 5.66 -7.50 3.97
C CYS A 243 4.50 -6.82 3.24
N TYR A 244 4.51 -5.51 3.15
CA TYR A 244 3.48 -4.72 2.47
C TYR A 244 3.37 -5.04 0.97
N TYR A 245 4.51 -5.26 0.31
CA TYR A 245 4.59 -5.72 -1.09
C TYR A 245 4.27 -7.20 -1.26
N GLY A 246 4.08 -7.96 -0.17
CA GLY A 246 3.79 -9.39 -0.19
C GLY A 246 4.92 -10.22 -0.79
N ILE A 247 6.16 -9.85 -0.54
CA ILE A 247 7.36 -10.57 -0.99
C ILE A 247 8.15 -11.18 0.18
N ALA A 248 7.86 -10.79 1.42
CA ALA A 248 8.49 -11.37 2.60
C ALA A 248 8.05 -12.84 2.77
N PRO A 249 8.99 -13.78 2.89
CA PRO A 249 8.67 -15.17 3.20
C PRO A 249 8.39 -15.31 4.70
N PHE A 250 7.39 -16.12 5.04
CA PHE A 250 7.05 -16.51 6.41
C PHE A 250 7.21 -18.02 6.58
N GLY A 251 7.94 -18.45 7.61
CA GLY A 251 7.99 -19.82 8.05
C GLY A 251 6.64 -20.27 8.61
N ARG A 252 6.33 -21.54 8.49
CA ARG A 252 5.21 -22.20 9.16
C ARG A 252 5.78 -23.42 9.86
N ASP A 253 6.19 -23.22 11.09
CA ASP A 253 6.62 -24.30 11.97
C ASP A 253 5.52 -24.53 13.00
N SER A 254 5.06 -25.76 13.13
CA SER A 254 4.06 -26.16 14.13
C SER A 254 4.51 -27.45 14.79
N GLY A 255 4.84 -27.37 16.08
CA GLY A 255 5.34 -28.48 16.85
C GLY A 255 6.67 -29.04 16.32
N THR A 256 6.94 -30.29 16.65
CA THR A 256 8.17 -30.99 16.23
C THR A 256 8.07 -31.69 14.86
N SER A 257 6.86 -31.78 14.30
CA SER A 257 6.58 -32.62 13.11
C SER A 257 6.32 -31.82 11.82
N VAL A 258 6.07 -30.50 11.88
CA VAL A 258 5.72 -29.72 10.70
C VAL A 258 6.76 -28.62 10.49
N HIS A 259 7.75 -28.91 9.65
CA HIS A 259 8.68 -27.92 9.12
C HIS A 259 8.38 -27.69 7.64
N THR A 260 7.86 -26.51 7.29
CA THR A 260 7.60 -26.17 5.90
C THR A 260 8.53 -25.05 5.44
N ASP A 261 8.99 -25.16 4.19
CA ASP A 261 9.77 -24.08 3.58
C ASP A 261 9.04 -22.74 3.70
N PRO A 262 9.75 -21.65 4.04
CA PRO A 262 9.15 -20.33 4.13
C PRO A 262 8.47 -19.93 2.81
N ARG A 263 7.19 -19.54 2.90
CA ARG A 263 6.36 -19.15 1.76
C ARG A 263 5.88 -17.71 1.87
N VAL A 264 5.72 -17.10 0.72
CA VAL A 264 5.14 -15.75 0.62
C VAL A 264 3.65 -15.82 0.88
N GLY A 265 3.12 -14.96 1.74
CA GLY A 265 1.69 -14.88 2.02
C GLY A 265 0.86 -14.49 0.78
N PHE A 266 -0.42 -14.85 0.79
CA PHE A 266 -1.38 -14.46 -0.26
C PHE A 266 -1.87 -13.01 -0.08
N ILE A 267 -1.73 -12.45 1.12
CA ILE A 267 -2.06 -11.06 1.44
C ILE A 267 -0.96 -10.17 0.87
N ALA A 268 -1.24 -9.56 -0.29
CA ALA A 268 -0.29 -8.71 -0.98
C ALA A 268 -1.01 -7.74 -1.91
N ASN A 269 -0.46 -6.57 -2.11
CA ASN A 269 -0.86 -5.73 -3.23
C ASN A 269 -0.30 -6.32 -4.53
N LYS A 270 -1.18 -6.96 -5.31
CA LYS A 270 -0.80 -7.68 -6.54
C LYS A 270 -0.15 -6.77 -7.58
N MET A 271 -0.58 -5.50 -7.66
CA MET A 271 -0.01 -4.51 -8.57
C MET A 271 1.45 -4.23 -8.20
N LEU A 272 1.72 -3.89 -6.93
CA LEU A 272 3.07 -3.59 -6.46
C LEU A 272 4.00 -4.80 -6.60
N LYS A 273 3.50 -5.98 -6.27
CA LYS A 273 4.26 -7.23 -6.43
C LYS A 273 4.63 -7.50 -7.90
N SER A 274 3.72 -7.19 -8.84
CA SER A 274 3.97 -7.33 -10.29
C SER A 274 5.01 -6.32 -10.77
N LEU A 275 4.87 -5.05 -10.42
CA LEU A 275 5.82 -3.99 -10.77
C LEU A 275 7.23 -4.33 -10.28
N LEU A 276 7.35 -4.72 -9.01
CA LEU A 276 8.66 -5.09 -8.46
C LEU A 276 9.22 -6.39 -9.10
N THR A 277 8.37 -7.28 -9.58
CA THR A 277 8.83 -8.46 -10.32
C THR A 277 9.44 -8.06 -11.66
N GLN A 278 8.86 -7.09 -12.36
CA GLN A 278 9.43 -6.55 -13.62
C GLN A 278 10.76 -5.84 -13.36
N ALA A 279 10.85 -5.03 -12.30
CA ALA A 279 12.09 -4.40 -11.89
C ALA A 279 13.19 -5.42 -11.57
N ALA A 280 12.85 -6.49 -10.84
CA ALA A 280 13.81 -7.55 -10.50
C ALA A 280 14.31 -8.32 -11.73
N LEU A 281 13.44 -8.63 -12.68
CA LEU A 281 13.82 -9.25 -13.95
C LEU A 281 14.74 -8.33 -14.77
N ALA A 282 14.44 -7.04 -14.81
CA ALA A 282 15.32 -6.06 -15.47
C ALA A 282 16.66 -5.96 -14.74
N SER A 283 16.68 -5.87 -13.41
CA SER A 283 17.92 -5.82 -12.62
C SER A 283 18.81 -7.04 -12.82
N VAL A 284 18.23 -8.25 -12.91
CA VAL A 284 19.02 -9.48 -13.21
C VAL A 284 19.70 -9.39 -14.57
N ARG A 285 19.12 -8.65 -15.54
CA ARG A 285 19.69 -8.49 -16.87
C ARG A 285 20.71 -7.34 -16.96
N THR A 286 20.51 -6.27 -16.21
CA THR A 286 21.26 -5.02 -16.35
C THR A 286 22.30 -4.77 -15.25
N CYS A 287 22.22 -5.46 -14.11
CA CYS A 287 23.12 -5.28 -12.97
C CYS A 287 23.95 -6.55 -12.71
N PRO A 288 25.25 -6.55 -12.99
CA PRO A 288 26.11 -7.72 -12.82
C PRO A 288 26.11 -8.30 -11.41
N GLN A 289 26.02 -7.45 -10.37
CA GLN A 289 25.99 -7.88 -8.97
C GLN A 289 24.69 -8.60 -8.62
N ILE A 290 23.56 -8.11 -9.12
CA ILE A 290 22.27 -8.76 -8.95
C ILE A 290 22.19 -10.06 -9.76
N ALA A 291 22.75 -10.07 -10.98
CA ALA A 291 22.86 -11.27 -11.78
C ALA A 291 23.67 -12.37 -11.08
N LYS A 292 24.87 -12.03 -10.54
CA LYS A 292 25.69 -12.96 -9.75
C LYS A 292 24.94 -13.46 -8.50
N TYR A 293 24.22 -12.60 -7.82
CA TYR A 293 23.40 -12.99 -6.67
C TYR A 293 22.31 -13.98 -7.07
N TYR A 294 21.57 -13.71 -8.14
CA TYR A 294 20.55 -14.60 -8.67
C TYR A 294 21.13 -15.96 -9.07
N GLN A 295 22.20 -15.97 -9.85
CA GLN A 295 22.88 -17.18 -10.32
C GLN A 295 23.34 -18.07 -9.15
N ARG A 296 23.99 -17.49 -8.14
CA ARG A 296 24.38 -18.20 -6.92
C ARG A 296 23.21 -18.87 -6.19
N LEU A 297 22.02 -18.27 -6.23
CA LEU A 297 20.81 -18.86 -5.64
C LEU A 297 20.32 -20.07 -6.45
N ILE A 298 20.40 -20.01 -7.78
CA ILE A 298 20.08 -21.13 -8.68
C ILE A 298 21.06 -22.28 -8.46
N GLU A 299 22.36 -22.02 -8.41
CA GLU A 299 23.41 -23.00 -8.16
C GLU A 299 23.24 -23.71 -6.80
N ARG A 300 22.67 -23.02 -5.80
CA ARG A 300 22.28 -23.61 -4.51
C ARG A 300 20.95 -24.40 -4.57
N GLY A 301 20.43 -24.68 -5.74
CA GLY A 301 19.23 -25.48 -5.95
C GLY A 301 17.89 -24.75 -5.72
N LYS A 302 17.89 -23.40 -5.58
CA LYS A 302 16.62 -22.68 -5.44
C LYS A 302 15.88 -22.59 -6.78
N LYS A 303 14.56 -22.81 -6.73
CA LYS A 303 13.71 -22.64 -7.92
C LYS A 303 13.79 -21.19 -8.43
N PRO A 304 13.76 -20.93 -9.75
CA PRO A 304 13.89 -19.58 -10.34
C PRO A 304 12.94 -18.53 -9.74
N ILE A 305 11.70 -18.91 -9.49
CA ILE A 305 10.71 -18.00 -8.88
C ILE A 305 11.06 -17.62 -7.44
N VAL A 306 11.67 -18.54 -6.67
CA VAL A 306 12.13 -18.28 -5.29
C VAL A 306 13.38 -17.43 -5.32
N ALA A 307 14.33 -17.71 -6.22
CA ALA A 307 15.53 -16.90 -6.42
C ALA A 307 15.17 -15.46 -6.81
N LEU A 308 14.23 -15.28 -7.73
CA LEU A 308 13.71 -13.96 -8.13
C LEU A 308 13.03 -13.23 -6.97
N ASN A 309 12.31 -13.96 -6.10
CA ASN A 309 11.70 -13.34 -4.91
C ASN A 309 12.78 -12.88 -3.90
N ASN A 310 13.89 -13.60 -3.77
CA ASN A 310 15.02 -13.14 -2.98
C ASN A 310 15.67 -11.89 -3.58
N VAL A 311 15.78 -11.80 -4.90
CA VAL A 311 16.22 -10.58 -5.60
C VAL A 311 15.32 -9.40 -5.25
N LYS A 312 14.00 -9.55 -5.30
CA LYS A 312 13.05 -8.48 -4.92
C LYS A 312 13.29 -7.99 -3.49
N ASN A 313 13.45 -8.91 -2.53
CA ASN A 313 13.75 -8.55 -1.14
C ASN A 313 15.10 -7.80 -1.03
N LYS A 314 16.13 -8.26 -1.75
CA LYS A 314 17.43 -7.60 -1.79
C LYS A 314 17.33 -6.19 -2.38
N MET A 315 16.59 -6.01 -3.47
CA MET A 315 16.37 -4.70 -4.08
C MET A 315 15.67 -3.73 -3.12
N ILE A 316 14.60 -4.15 -2.45
CA ILE A 316 13.92 -3.32 -1.44
C ILE A 316 14.88 -2.91 -0.32
N ALA A 317 15.73 -3.83 0.15
CA ALA A 317 16.72 -3.53 1.18
C ALA A 317 17.74 -2.48 0.71
N ILE A 318 18.26 -2.62 -0.52
CA ILE A 318 19.21 -1.68 -1.12
C ILE A 318 18.56 -0.32 -1.30
N ILE A 319 17.40 -0.26 -1.98
CA ILE A 319 16.70 1.01 -2.27
C ILE A 319 16.35 1.74 -0.97
N THR A 320 15.89 1.00 0.04
CA THR A 320 15.56 1.60 1.35
C THR A 320 16.81 2.18 2.03
N ALA A 321 17.94 1.50 1.94
CA ALA A 321 19.21 2.00 2.47
C ALA A 321 19.67 3.25 1.70
N MET A 322 19.60 3.23 0.37
CA MET A 322 19.94 4.37 -0.48
C MET A 322 19.14 5.62 -0.12
N VAL A 323 17.82 5.50 0.00
CA VAL A 323 16.94 6.63 0.37
C VAL A 323 17.23 7.11 1.80
N ARG A 324 17.47 6.18 2.75
CA ARG A 324 17.80 6.55 4.14
C ARG A 324 19.11 7.32 4.25
N THR A 325 20.11 6.98 3.43
CA THR A 325 21.44 7.62 3.44
C THR A 325 21.57 8.78 2.47
N GLY A 326 20.57 9.04 1.61
CA GLY A 326 20.61 10.04 0.56
C GLY A 326 21.61 9.72 -0.57
N CYS A 327 22.05 8.45 -0.70
CA CYS A 327 23.10 8.06 -1.66
C CYS A 327 22.49 7.35 -2.87
N MET A 328 23.02 7.64 -4.05
CA MET A 328 22.71 6.91 -5.27
C MET A 328 23.32 5.49 -5.25
N TYR A 329 22.82 4.63 -6.12
CA TYR A 329 23.32 3.27 -6.26
C TYR A 329 24.81 3.25 -6.61
N GLN A 330 25.58 2.52 -5.82
CA GLN A 330 26.99 2.28 -6.04
C GLN A 330 27.26 0.77 -6.05
N PRO A 331 27.80 0.21 -7.15
CA PRO A 331 28.03 -1.22 -7.28
C PRO A 331 28.87 -1.82 -6.14
N ASP A 332 29.87 -1.10 -5.69
CA ASP A 332 30.87 -1.59 -4.72
C ASP A 332 30.36 -1.57 -3.25
N ASN A 333 29.31 -0.80 -2.96
CA ASN A 333 28.73 -0.67 -1.61
C ASN A 333 27.63 -1.71 -1.28
N ILE A 334 27.31 -2.63 -2.19
CA ILE A 334 26.25 -3.64 -1.96
C ILE A 334 26.58 -4.56 -0.78
N CYS A 335 27.86 -4.81 -0.48
CA CYS A 335 28.28 -5.67 0.61
C CYS A 335 28.03 -5.08 2.00
N LEU A 336 28.14 -3.76 2.15
CA LEU A 336 27.98 -3.09 3.46
C LEU A 336 26.54 -3.07 3.97
N ALA A 337 25.56 -2.91 3.08
CA ALA A 337 24.14 -2.94 3.45
C ALA A 337 23.63 -4.34 3.86
N THR A 338 24.36 -5.40 3.56
CA THR A 338 23.99 -6.78 3.91
C THR A 338 24.60 -7.25 5.24
N GLN A 339 25.66 -6.64 5.72
CA GLN A 339 26.29 -7.02 7.00
C GLN A 339 25.53 -6.47 8.23
N SER A 340 24.83 -5.34 8.10
CA SER A 340 24.05 -4.76 9.19
C SER A 340 22.66 -5.42 9.44
N VAL A 341 22.27 -6.41 8.63
CA VAL A 341 20.98 -7.13 8.75
C VAL A 341 21.11 -8.52 9.39
N ILE A 342 22.33 -8.95 9.75
CA ILE A 342 22.60 -10.25 10.38
C ILE A 342 23.03 -10.06 11.84
N VAL A 343 22.45 -9.14 12.58
CA VAL A 343 22.61 -9.12 14.04
C VAL A 343 21.25 -9.18 14.70
N LYS A 344 20.97 -10.44 15.16
CA LYS A 344 20.00 -10.93 16.16
C LYS A 344 18.52 -10.68 15.93
#